data_9e6345fa676a52344529a73e7d0dd89c
#
_entry.id   9e6345fa676a52344529a73e7d0dd89c
#
_cell.length_a   1.000
_cell.length_b   1.000
_cell.length_c   1.000
_cell.angle_alpha   90.00
_cell.angle_beta   90.00
_cell.angle_gamma   90.00
#
_symmetry.space_group_name_H-M   'P 1'
#
loop_
_entity.id
_entity.type
_entity.pdbx_description
1 polymer ?
#
loop_
_entity_poly.entity_id
_entity_poly.type
_entity_poly.pdbx_seq_one_letter_code
_entity_poly.pdbx_strand_id
1 'polypeptide(L)'
;DHAVWTRMYIIESLNDSNATGPAAARLLQNQVDIGNAIKPVYGDAAGTQLTALLREHILIAVDIIDAVKARNATAQAAAEARWTRNADQIATFLASANPNWPKATLQNLLYTHLSTTKAELVARYTRNYTADVAAWDAVYNHILVMADALSDGILKQHPEKFPGPAVYSQSQVDLQAGMRKLWTDHTVWTRLYIIESLNNSSAAAPAAARLLQNQA
;
A
#
# COMPACT_ATOMS: atom_id res chain seq x y z
N ASP A 1 -6.06 -0.98 -3.12
CA ASP A 1 -5.82 -2.44 -2.99
C ASP A 1 -4.45 -2.76 -2.38
N HIS A 2 -3.35 -2.12 -2.84
CA HIS A 2 -2.00 -2.42 -2.37
C HIS A 2 -1.89 -2.42 -0.83
N ALA A 3 -2.15 -1.30 -0.17
CA ALA A 3 -2.07 -1.20 1.28
C ALA A 3 -3.05 -2.15 1.99
N VAL A 4 -4.30 -2.24 1.51
CA VAL A 4 -5.33 -3.11 2.11
C VAL A 4 -4.89 -4.58 2.14
N TRP A 5 -4.38 -5.10 1.01
CA TRP A 5 -3.96 -6.50 0.95
C TRP A 5 -2.61 -6.74 1.64
N THR A 6 -1.75 -5.71 1.74
CA THR A 6 -0.56 -5.76 2.61
C THR A 6 -0.96 -5.92 4.08
N ARG A 7 -1.93 -5.13 4.56
CA ARG A 7 -2.48 -5.28 5.91
C ARG A 7 -3.07 -6.66 6.15
N MET A 8 -3.92 -7.14 5.21
CA MET A 8 -4.49 -8.49 5.32
C MET A 8 -3.38 -9.54 5.41
N TYR A 9 -2.36 -9.46 4.57
CA TYR A 9 -1.24 -10.39 4.60
C TYR A 9 -0.48 -10.34 5.94
N ILE A 10 -0.18 -9.16 6.47
CA ILE A 10 0.46 -9.00 7.79
C ILE A 10 -0.37 -9.70 8.87
N ILE A 11 -1.67 -9.44 8.93
CA ILE A 11 -2.57 -10.01 9.94
C ILE A 11 -2.62 -11.54 9.83
N GLU A 12 -2.88 -12.05 8.63
CA GLU A 12 -3.02 -13.49 8.41
C GLU A 12 -1.69 -14.23 8.64
N SER A 13 -0.57 -13.64 8.21
CA SER A 13 0.76 -14.22 8.44
C SER A 13 1.15 -14.26 9.92
N LEU A 14 0.92 -13.18 10.67
CA LEU A 14 1.23 -13.12 12.10
C LEU A 14 0.33 -14.05 12.95
N ASN A 15 -0.84 -14.41 12.44
CA ASN A 15 -1.77 -15.33 13.07
C ASN A 15 -1.60 -16.79 12.61
N ASP A 16 -0.62 -17.10 11.74
CA ASP A 16 -0.42 -18.40 11.12
C ASP A 16 -1.69 -18.97 10.46
N SER A 17 -2.47 -18.09 9.86
CA SER A 17 -3.79 -18.39 9.28
C SER A 17 -3.67 -19.11 7.93
N ASN A 18 -4.61 -20.02 7.64
CA ASN A 18 -4.77 -20.62 6.33
C ASN A 18 -5.12 -19.59 5.22
N ALA A 19 -5.56 -18.39 5.59
CA ALA A 19 -5.84 -17.29 4.67
C ALA A 19 -4.59 -16.53 4.21
N THR A 20 -3.41 -16.80 4.80
CA THR A 20 -2.13 -16.17 4.40
C THR A 20 -1.83 -16.34 2.91
N GLY A 21 -1.97 -17.57 2.38
CA GLY A 21 -1.74 -17.86 0.96
C GLY A 21 -2.68 -17.08 0.02
N PRO A 22 -4.00 -17.16 0.20
CA PRO A 22 -4.96 -16.34 -0.54
C PRO A 22 -4.71 -14.82 -0.46
N ALA A 23 -4.35 -14.29 0.72
CA ALA A 23 -4.02 -12.87 0.88
C ALA A 23 -2.76 -12.48 0.09
N ALA A 24 -1.70 -13.32 0.15
CA ALA A 24 -0.49 -13.13 -0.64
C ALA A 24 -0.77 -13.16 -2.15
N ALA A 25 -1.55 -14.13 -2.62
CA ALA A 25 -1.91 -14.25 -4.03
C ALA A 25 -2.65 -13.00 -4.53
N ARG A 26 -3.61 -12.49 -3.76
CA ARG A 26 -4.35 -11.27 -4.11
C ARG A 26 -3.47 -10.02 -4.08
N LEU A 27 -2.56 -9.92 -3.09
CA LEU A 27 -1.59 -8.84 -3.03
C LEU A 27 -0.65 -8.86 -4.24
N LEU A 28 -0.13 -10.01 -4.62
CA LEU A 28 0.73 -10.15 -5.80
C LEU A 28 -0.02 -9.87 -7.11
N GLN A 29 -1.32 -10.22 -7.19
CA GLN A 29 -2.16 -9.85 -8.34
C GLN A 29 -2.31 -8.33 -8.47
N ASN A 30 -2.41 -7.61 -7.37
CA ASN A 30 -2.48 -6.14 -7.41
C ASN A 30 -1.24 -5.50 -8.06
N GLN A 31 -0.06 -6.10 -7.94
CA GLN A 31 1.15 -5.61 -8.62
C GLN A 31 1.04 -5.76 -10.15
N VAL A 32 0.40 -6.83 -10.61
CA VAL A 32 0.07 -7.03 -12.04
C VAL A 32 -0.95 -5.99 -12.50
N ASP A 33 -1.97 -5.74 -11.69
CA ASP A 33 -3.02 -4.75 -11.98
C ASP A 33 -2.40 -3.34 -12.14
N ILE A 34 -1.47 -2.95 -11.25
CA ILE A 34 -0.76 -1.66 -11.31
C ILE A 34 0.11 -1.58 -12.57
N GLY A 35 0.89 -2.62 -12.87
CA GLY A 35 1.69 -2.64 -14.09
C GLY A 35 0.85 -2.56 -15.36
N ASN A 36 -0.29 -3.26 -15.39
CA ASN A 36 -1.22 -3.20 -16.52
C ASN A 36 -1.87 -1.81 -16.68
N ALA A 37 -2.12 -1.10 -15.58
CA ALA A 37 -2.73 0.22 -15.61
C ALA A 37 -1.87 1.26 -16.34
N ILE A 38 -0.53 1.11 -16.33
CA ILE A 38 0.36 2.05 -17.04
C ILE A 38 0.64 1.66 -18.50
N LYS A 39 0.33 0.43 -18.93
CA LYS A 39 0.60 -0.03 -20.30
C LYS A 39 0.00 0.85 -21.40
N PRO A 40 -1.24 1.34 -21.29
CA PRO A 40 -1.82 2.22 -22.31
C PRO A 40 -1.06 3.53 -22.50
N VAL A 41 -0.26 3.93 -21.51
CA VAL A 41 0.51 5.17 -21.53
C VAL A 41 1.97 4.92 -21.89
N TYR A 42 2.61 3.93 -21.25
CA TYR A 42 4.06 3.69 -21.33
C TYR A 42 4.45 2.43 -22.12
N GLY A 43 3.47 1.66 -22.59
CA GLY A 43 3.70 0.43 -23.34
C GLY A 43 3.89 -0.82 -22.48
N ASP A 44 3.87 -1.99 -23.13
CA ASP A 44 3.91 -3.30 -22.47
C ASP A 44 5.21 -3.54 -21.71
N ALA A 45 6.34 -3.14 -22.27
CA ALA A 45 7.65 -3.32 -21.64
C ALA A 45 7.74 -2.59 -20.30
N ALA A 46 7.29 -1.34 -20.24
CA ALA A 46 7.28 -0.54 -19.01
C ALA A 46 6.33 -1.12 -17.95
N GLY A 47 5.11 -1.53 -18.36
CA GLY A 47 4.16 -2.16 -17.44
C GLY A 47 4.68 -3.49 -16.89
N THR A 48 5.34 -4.29 -17.71
CA THR A 48 5.95 -5.56 -17.28
C THR A 48 7.11 -5.32 -16.30
N GLN A 49 7.96 -4.34 -16.59
CA GLN A 49 9.07 -4.00 -15.69
C GLN A 49 8.59 -3.46 -14.36
N LEU A 50 7.58 -2.58 -14.35
CA LEU A 50 6.98 -2.09 -13.10
C LEU A 50 6.38 -3.25 -12.30
N THR A 51 5.64 -4.15 -12.95
CA THR A 51 5.10 -5.36 -12.30
C THR A 51 6.21 -6.17 -11.62
N ALA A 52 7.35 -6.39 -12.29
CA ALA A 52 8.46 -7.15 -11.74
C ALA A 52 9.05 -6.48 -10.49
N LEU A 53 9.32 -5.17 -10.57
CA LEU A 53 9.83 -4.39 -9.43
C LEU A 53 8.89 -4.39 -8.23
N LEU A 54 7.59 -4.22 -8.47
CA LEU A 54 6.58 -4.21 -7.42
C LEU A 54 6.36 -5.60 -6.81
N ARG A 55 6.44 -6.67 -7.60
CA ARG A 55 6.38 -8.04 -7.08
C ARG A 55 7.59 -8.35 -6.19
N GLU A 56 8.79 -7.96 -6.61
CA GLU A 56 9.99 -8.05 -5.79
C GLU A 56 9.83 -7.28 -4.47
N HIS A 57 9.27 -6.08 -4.53
CA HIS A 57 8.95 -5.26 -3.36
C HIS A 57 8.12 -6.03 -2.32
N ILE A 58 7.07 -6.71 -2.77
CA ILE A 58 6.19 -7.52 -1.90
C ILE A 58 6.92 -8.73 -1.35
N LEU A 59 7.70 -9.45 -2.18
CA LEU A 59 8.41 -10.64 -1.72
C LEU A 59 9.47 -10.29 -0.66
N ILE A 60 10.14 -9.13 -0.78
CA ILE A 60 11.05 -8.67 0.27
C ILE A 60 10.29 -8.30 1.55
N ALA A 61 9.11 -7.71 1.45
CA ALA A 61 8.28 -7.45 2.62
C ALA A 61 7.85 -8.75 3.33
N VAL A 62 7.57 -9.83 2.58
CA VAL A 62 7.35 -11.16 3.15
C VAL A 62 8.56 -11.62 3.93
N ASP A 63 9.78 -11.52 3.37
CA ASP A 63 11.02 -11.90 4.07
C ASP A 63 11.20 -11.09 5.38
N ILE A 64 10.81 -9.81 5.41
CA ILE A 64 10.85 -9.00 6.63
C ILE A 64 9.88 -9.55 7.68
N ILE A 65 8.64 -9.85 7.28
CA ILE A 65 7.61 -10.39 8.18
C ILE A 65 8.07 -11.74 8.76
N ASP A 66 8.61 -12.62 7.94
CA ASP A 66 9.12 -13.93 8.37
C ASP A 66 10.31 -13.79 9.33
N ALA A 67 11.22 -12.85 9.06
CA ALA A 67 12.33 -12.56 9.95
C ALA A 67 11.88 -12.01 11.32
N VAL A 68 10.86 -11.13 11.32
CA VAL A 68 10.22 -10.61 12.55
C VAL A 68 9.56 -11.75 13.34
N LYS A 69 8.80 -12.62 12.69
CA LYS A 69 8.19 -13.81 13.31
C LYS A 69 9.24 -14.71 13.95
N ALA A 70 10.33 -14.96 13.21
CA ALA A 70 11.46 -15.78 13.68
C ALA A 70 12.34 -15.08 14.71
N ARG A 71 12.10 -13.81 15.04
CA ARG A 71 12.95 -12.96 15.90
C ARG A 71 14.41 -12.93 15.43
N ASN A 72 14.63 -12.98 14.12
CA ASN A 72 15.94 -12.98 13.49
C ASN A 72 16.32 -11.56 13.04
N ALA A 73 16.94 -10.79 13.93
CA ALA A 73 17.33 -9.41 13.67
C ALA A 73 18.32 -9.26 12.49
N THR A 74 19.20 -10.25 12.29
CA THR A 74 20.17 -10.23 11.18
C THR A 74 19.46 -10.39 9.84
N ALA A 75 18.56 -11.37 9.73
CA ALA A 75 17.76 -11.57 8.52
C ALA A 75 16.84 -10.36 8.24
N GLN A 76 16.23 -9.81 9.29
CA GLN A 76 15.40 -8.60 9.18
C GLN A 76 16.20 -7.43 8.61
N ALA A 77 17.38 -7.11 9.18
CA ALA A 77 18.20 -6.01 8.69
C ALA A 77 18.66 -6.22 7.23
N ALA A 78 19.01 -7.46 6.86
CA ALA A 78 19.37 -7.80 5.49
C ALA A 78 18.19 -7.63 4.50
N ALA A 79 16.98 -8.02 4.90
CA ALA A 79 15.78 -7.84 4.10
C ALA A 79 15.39 -6.35 3.98
N GLU A 80 15.45 -5.58 5.07
CA GLU A 80 15.20 -4.14 5.05
C GLU A 80 16.19 -3.40 4.12
N ALA A 81 17.46 -3.77 4.12
CA ALA A 81 18.44 -3.20 3.19
C ALA A 81 18.12 -3.54 1.72
N ARG A 82 17.60 -4.74 1.42
CA ARG A 82 17.12 -5.09 0.07
C ARG A 82 15.86 -4.28 -0.29
N TRP A 83 14.96 -4.09 0.66
CA TRP A 83 13.73 -3.33 0.46
C TRP A 83 14.01 -1.87 0.08
N THR A 84 14.96 -1.23 0.77
CA THR A 84 15.44 0.11 0.44
C THR A 84 16.04 0.17 -0.97
N ARG A 85 16.90 -0.80 -1.35
CA ARG A 85 17.46 -0.85 -2.70
C ARG A 85 16.39 -1.05 -3.78
N ASN A 86 15.39 -1.88 -3.52
CA ASN A 86 14.26 -2.06 -4.44
C ASN A 86 13.44 -0.76 -4.57
N ALA A 87 13.23 -0.01 -3.49
CA ALA A 87 12.60 1.31 -3.55
C ALA A 87 13.40 2.29 -4.43
N ASP A 88 14.73 2.28 -4.34
CA ASP A 88 15.60 3.07 -5.23
C ASP A 88 15.49 2.66 -6.70
N GLN A 89 15.35 1.37 -6.97
CA GLN A 89 15.16 0.84 -8.32
C GLN A 89 13.81 1.29 -8.90
N ILE A 90 12.73 1.22 -8.09
CA ILE A 90 11.40 1.72 -8.45
C ILE A 90 11.47 3.23 -8.75
N ALA A 91 12.06 4.02 -7.86
CA ALA A 91 12.22 5.46 -8.05
C ALA A 91 13.01 5.79 -9.32
N THR A 92 14.08 5.05 -9.58
CA THR A 92 14.92 5.23 -10.78
C THR A 92 14.15 4.89 -12.06
N PHE A 93 13.41 3.78 -12.05
CA PHE A 93 12.59 3.37 -13.18
C PHE A 93 11.50 4.42 -13.48
N LEU A 94 10.74 4.83 -12.49
CA LEU A 94 9.67 5.81 -12.64
C LEU A 94 10.22 7.16 -13.12
N ALA A 95 11.31 7.65 -12.52
CA ALA A 95 11.94 8.91 -12.94
C ALA A 95 12.49 8.87 -14.38
N SER A 96 12.92 7.70 -14.85
CA SER A 96 13.35 7.54 -16.25
C SER A 96 12.18 7.54 -17.24
N ALA A 97 11.01 7.10 -16.79
CA ALA A 97 9.81 7.03 -17.62
C ALA A 97 9.06 8.38 -17.75
N ASN A 98 9.19 9.25 -16.73
CA ASN A 98 8.44 10.49 -16.70
C ASN A 98 9.26 11.63 -16.06
N PRO A 99 9.56 12.72 -16.81
CA PRO A 99 10.32 13.87 -16.30
C PRO A 99 9.56 14.66 -15.21
N ASN A 100 8.24 14.49 -15.09
CA ASN A 100 7.43 15.09 -14.03
C ASN A 100 7.51 14.31 -12.70
N TRP A 101 8.30 13.24 -12.65
CA TRP A 101 8.57 12.45 -11.45
C TRP A 101 10.02 12.62 -11.00
N PRO A 102 10.38 13.71 -10.28
CA PRO A 102 11.74 13.87 -9.77
C PRO A 102 12.15 12.70 -8.89
N LYS A 103 13.31 12.09 -9.18
CA LYS A 103 13.77 10.89 -8.45
C LYS A 103 13.80 11.09 -6.94
N ALA A 104 14.29 12.25 -6.46
CA ALA A 104 14.35 12.54 -5.02
C ALA A 104 12.96 12.58 -4.37
N THR A 105 11.94 13.10 -5.07
CA THR A 105 10.55 13.09 -4.60
C THR A 105 10.02 11.66 -4.51
N LEU A 106 10.25 10.83 -5.54
CA LEU A 106 9.84 9.42 -5.52
C LEU A 106 10.53 8.64 -4.41
N GLN A 107 11.84 8.85 -4.19
CA GLN A 107 12.58 8.22 -3.10
C GLN A 107 11.96 8.58 -1.73
N ASN A 108 11.68 9.86 -1.49
CA ASN A 108 11.06 10.30 -0.24
C ASN A 108 9.68 9.66 -0.02
N LEU A 109 8.85 9.58 -1.07
CA LEU A 109 7.55 8.92 -1.00
C LEU A 109 7.71 7.43 -0.69
N LEU A 110 8.60 6.73 -1.38
CA LEU A 110 8.86 5.32 -1.15
C LEU A 110 9.42 5.05 0.25
N TYR A 111 10.41 5.81 0.71
CA TYR A 111 10.99 5.63 2.05
C TYR A 111 9.98 5.89 3.16
N THR A 112 9.10 6.88 2.99
CA THR A 112 7.99 7.12 3.92
C THR A 112 7.04 5.92 3.92
N HIS A 113 6.72 5.36 2.73
CA HIS A 113 5.91 4.15 2.62
C HIS A 113 6.56 2.97 3.36
N LEU A 114 7.87 2.71 3.17
CA LEU A 114 8.57 1.65 3.89
C LEU A 114 8.49 1.84 5.40
N SER A 115 8.76 3.05 5.88
CA SER A 115 8.80 3.36 7.32
C SER A 115 7.42 3.22 7.98
N THR A 116 6.36 3.71 7.34
CA THR A 116 4.98 3.60 7.86
C THR A 116 4.48 2.16 7.85
N THR A 117 4.76 1.38 6.79
CA THR A 117 4.41 -0.04 6.72
C THR A 117 5.17 -0.87 7.78
N LYS A 118 6.46 -0.55 8.01
CA LYS A 118 7.23 -1.17 9.09
C LYS A 118 6.63 -0.85 10.47
N ALA A 119 6.20 0.39 10.69
CA ALA A 119 5.57 0.78 11.96
C ALA A 119 4.26 -0.01 12.19
N GLU A 120 3.45 -0.22 11.15
CA GLU A 120 2.25 -1.05 11.19
C GLU A 120 2.60 -2.51 11.57
N LEU A 121 3.57 -3.11 10.89
CA LEU A 121 4.03 -4.48 11.19
C LEU A 121 4.47 -4.62 12.66
N VAL A 122 5.29 -3.68 13.15
CA VAL A 122 5.79 -3.72 14.54
C VAL A 122 4.66 -3.56 15.55
N ALA A 123 3.75 -2.60 15.33
CA ALA A 123 2.61 -2.39 16.21
C ALA A 123 1.72 -3.65 16.27
N ARG A 124 1.45 -4.27 15.12
CA ARG A 124 0.67 -5.51 15.04
C ARG A 124 1.39 -6.68 15.71
N TYR A 125 2.68 -6.89 15.43
CA TYR A 125 3.48 -7.95 16.03
C TYR A 125 3.57 -7.85 17.55
N THR A 126 3.72 -6.65 18.08
CA THR A 126 3.77 -6.37 19.52
C THR A 126 2.39 -6.34 20.20
N ARG A 127 1.32 -6.56 19.43
CA ARG A 127 -0.08 -6.51 19.87
C ARG A 127 -0.49 -5.15 20.47
N ASN A 128 0.17 -4.08 20.05
CA ASN A 128 -0.26 -2.73 20.37
C ASN A 128 -1.30 -2.28 19.33
N TYR A 129 -2.54 -2.77 19.49
CA TYR A 129 -3.58 -2.60 18.48
C TYR A 129 -4.07 -1.15 18.33
N THR A 130 -3.92 -0.31 19.35
CA THR A 130 -4.17 1.13 19.22
C THR A 130 -3.13 1.78 18.30
N ALA A 131 -1.86 1.47 18.48
CA ALA A 131 -0.80 1.94 17.59
C ALA A 131 -0.91 1.33 16.18
N ASP A 132 -1.34 0.07 16.05
CA ASP A 132 -1.62 -0.61 14.78
C ASP A 132 -2.68 0.13 13.96
N VAL A 133 -3.78 0.55 14.60
CA VAL A 133 -4.83 1.36 13.93
C VAL A 133 -4.27 2.68 13.42
N ALA A 134 -3.53 3.41 14.27
CA ALA A 134 -2.94 4.68 13.87
C ALA A 134 -1.87 4.54 12.76
N ALA A 135 -1.06 3.47 12.83
CA ALA A 135 -0.07 3.16 11.81
C ALA A 135 -0.73 2.83 10.46
N TRP A 136 -1.82 2.07 10.47
CA TRP A 136 -2.60 1.80 9.26
C TRP A 136 -3.15 3.08 8.63
N ASP A 137 -3.76 3.97 9.41
CA ASP A 137 -4.27 5.23 8.89
C ASP A 137 -3.13 6.06 8.24
N ALA A 138 -1.92 6.03 8.83
CA ALA A 138 -0.75 6.68 8.25
C ALA A 138 -0.32 6.04 6.92
N VAL A 139 -0.24 4.70 6.84
CA VAL A 139 0.05 3.96 5.59
C VAL A 139 -0.98 4.30 4.52
N TYR A 140 -2.26 4.22 4.87
CA TYR A 140 -3.35 4.40 3.91
C TYR A 140 -3.42 5.82 3.36
N ASN A 141 -3.30 6.83 4.22
CA ASN A 141 -3.27 8.22 3.77
C ASN A 141 -2.03 8.49 2.89
N HIS A 142 -0.87 7.96 3.27
CA HIS A 142 0.36 8.14 2.50
C HIS A 142 0.30 7.48 1.11
N ILE A 143 -0.27 6.28 0.99
CA ILE A 143 -0.38 5.61 -0.32
C ILE A 143 -1.32 6.35 -1.29
N LEU A 144 -2.32 7.07 -0.77
CA LEU A 144 -3.16 7.93 -1.58
C LEU A 144 -2.38 9.13 -2.11
N VAL A 145 -1.54 9.77 -1.28
CA VAL A 145 -0.63 10.85 -1.73
C VAL A 145 0.33 10.36 -2.82
N MET A 146 0.86 9.13 -2.69
CA MET A 146 1.70 8.54 -3.74
C MET A 146 0.90 8.32 -5.03
N ALA A 147 -0.33 7.83 -4.94
CA ALA A 147 -1.19 7.61 -6.10
C ALA A 147 -1.48 8.93 -6.83
N ASP A 148 -1.78 9.99 -6.10
CA ASP A 148 -2.03 11.31 -6.66
C ASP A 148 -0.78 11.86 -7.35
N ALA A 149 0.39 11.80 -6.72
CA ALA A 149 1.66 12.25 -7.30
C ALA A 149 2.00 11.51 -8.61
N LEU A 150 1.74 10.20 -8.66
CA LEU A 150 1.95 9.41 -9.88
C LEU A 150 0.93 9.76 -10.97
N SER A 151 -0.33 9.91 -10.61
CA SER A 151 -1.40 10.28 -11.56
C SER A 151 -1.16 11.67 -12.15
N ASP A 152 -0.81 12.65 -11.33
CA ASP A 152 -0.49 14.00 -11.75
C ASP A 152 0.67 14.04 -12.77
N GLY A 153 1.71 13.25 -12.52
CA GLY A 153 2.83 13.15 -13.45
C GLY A 153 2.41 12.57 -14.80
N ILE A 154 1.55 11.56 -14.82
CA ILE A 154 1.00 10.96 -16.05
C ILE A 154 0.19 12.00 -16.82
N LEU A 155 -0.72 12.70 -16.15
CA LEU A 155 -1.58 13.72 -16.77
C LEU A 155 -0.75 14.88 -17.35
N LYS A 156 0.33 15.29 -16.67
CA LYS A 156 1.23 16.35 -17.15
C LYS A 156 2.05 15.91 -18.36
N GLN A 157 2.46 14.65 -18.41
CA GLN A 157 3.28 14.14 -19.53
C GLN A 157 2.45 13.82 -20.77
N HIS A 158 1.23 13.31 -20.59
CA HIS A 158 0.36 12.80 -21.65
C HIS A 158 -1.02 13.44 -21.65
N PRO A 159 -1.14 14.79 -21.71
CA PRO A 159 -2.44 15.44 -21.71
C PRO A 159 -3.30 15.02 -22.91
N GLU A 160 -2.67 14.65 -24.03
CA GLU A 160 -3.34 14.17 -25.25
C GLU A 160 -4.09 12.85 -25.07
N LYS A 161 -3.71 12.05 -24.09
CA LYS A 161 -4.38 10.78 -23.76
C LYS A 161 -5.63 10.97 -22.90
N PHE A 162 -5.79 12.16 -22.33
CA PHE A 162 -6.90 12.52 -21.45
C PHE A 162 -7.60 13.78 -21.98
N PRO A 163 -8.11 13.76 -23.25
CA PRO A 163 -8.69 14.94 -23.86
C PRO A 163 -10.01 15.30 -23.21
N GLY A 164 -10.29 16.59 -23.16
CA GLY A 164 -11.58 17.15 -22.76
C GLY A 164 -11.45 18.22 -21.69
N PRO A 165 -12.45 19.11 -21.57
CA PRO A 165 -12.52 20.02 -20.43
C PRO A 165 -12.67 19.21 -19.15
N ALA A 166 -12.12 19.69 -18.04
CA ALA A 166 -12.41 19.15 -16.72
C ALA A 166 -13.93 19.17 -16.51
N VAL A 167 -14.55 17.99 -16.51
CA VAL A 167 -16.03 17.85 -16.37
C VAL A 167 -16.47 18.25 -14.97
N TYR A 168 -15.55 18.18 -14.00
CA TYR A 168 -15.80 18.44 -12.59
C TYR A 168 -14.92 19.59 -12.08
N SER A 169 -15.48 20.42 -11.21
CA SER A 169 -14.70 21.39 -10.44
C SER A 169 -13.80 20.66 -9.41
N GLN A 170 -12.77 21.35 -8.91
CA GLN A 170 -11.92 20.78 -7.87
C GLN A 170 -12.72 20.30 -6.66
N SER A 171 -13.70 21.06 -6.21
CA SER A 171 -14.56 20.67 -5.07
C SER A 171 -15.39 19.42 -5.33
N GLN A 172 -15.81 19.17 -6.58
CA GLN A 172 -16.50 17.93 -6.96
C GLN A 172 -15.53 16.73 -6.98
N VAL A 173 -14.30 16.93 -7.44
CA VAL A 173 -13.24 15.91 -7.39
C VAL A 173 -12.91 15.57 -5.94
N ASP A 174 -12.74 16.57 -5.09
CA ASP A 174 -12.45 16.40 -3.67
C ASP A 174 -13.57 15.64 -2.94
N LEU A 175 -14.83 15.98 -3.25
CA LEU A 175 -15.99 15.27 -2.71
C LEU A 175 -15.98 13.80 -3.13
N GLN A 176 -15.75 13.50 -4.41
CA GLN A 176 -15.70 12.12 -4.89
C GLN A 176 -14.54 11.33 -4.26
N ALA A 177 -13.36 11.94 -4.13
CA ALA A 177 -12.21 11.32 -3.49
C ALA A 177 -12.48 11.05 -2.00
N GLY A 178 -13.05 12.01 -1.29
CA GLY A 178 -13.45 11.89 0.10
C GLY A 178 -14.49 10.77 0.32
N MET A 179 -15.53 10.74 -0.51
CA MET A 179 -16.56 9.69 -0.45
C MET A 179 -15.98 8.30 -0.72
N ARG A 180 -15.11 8.15 -1.72
CA ARG A 180 -14.42 6.88 -1.99
C ARG A 180 -13.58 6.43 -0.81
N LYS A 181 -12.85 7.37 -0.18
CA LYS A 181 -12.04 7.06 1.00
C LYS A 181 -12.92 6.58 2.17
N LEU A 182 -14.00 7.31 2.49
CA LEU A 182 -14.91 6.96 3.59
C LEU A 182 -15.54 5.58 3.40
N TRP A 183 -16.03 5.27 2.19
CA TRP A 183 -16.61 3.96 1.89
C TRP A 183 -15.57 2.84 1.84
N THR A 184 -14.34 3.13 1.43
CA THR A 184 -13.24 2.17 1.51
C THR A 184 -12.89 1.89 2.98
N ASP A 185 -12.75 2.93 3.80
CA ASP A 185 -12.52 2.79 5.25
C ASP A 185 -13.63 1.98 5.91
N HIS A 186 -14.89 2.27 5.60
CA HIS A 186 -16.03 1.51 6.10
C HIS A 186 -15.89 0.01 5.79
N THR A 187 -15.62 -0.33 4.54
CA THR A 187 -15.52 -1.73 4.09
C THR A 187 -14.32 -2.44 4.72
N VAL A 188 -13.16 -1.77 4.78
CA VAL A 188 -11.93 -2.33 5.37
C VAL A 188 -12.10 -2.58 6.85
N TRP A 189 -12.60 -1.58 7.60
CA TRP A 189 -12.76 -1.71 9.05
C TRP A 189 -13.89 -2.67 9.44
N THR A 190 -14.95 -2.77 8.63
CA THR A 190 -15.99 -3.80 8.80
C THR A 190 -15.38 -5.20 8.64
N ARG A 191 -14.60 -5.43 7.57
CA ARG A 191 -13.93 -6.72 7.35
C ARG A 191 -12.97 -7.07 8.49
N LEU A 192 -12.16 -6.11 8.94
CA LEU A 192 -11.23 -6.30 10.05
C LEU A 192 -11.97 -6.65 11.34
N TYR A 193 -13.04 -5.91 11.67
CA TYR A 193 -13.85 -6.20 12.83
C TYR A 193 -14.44 -7.62 12.80
N ILE A 194 -14.92 -8.07 11.62
CA ILE A 194 -15.43 -9.44 11.45
C ILE A 194 -14.33 -10.47 11.73
N ILE A 195 -13.15 -10.30 11.11
CA ILE A 195 -12.02 -11.22 11.28
C ILE A 195 -11.59 -11.29 12.76
N GLU A 196 -11.38 -10.15 13.38
CA GLU A 196 -10.91 -10.09 14.76
C GLU A 196 -11.96 -10.62 15.76
N SER A 197 -13.25 -10.36 15.52
CA SER A 197 -14.33 -10.86 16.35
C SER A 197 -14.48 -12.38 16.25
N LEU A 198 -14.43 -12.95 15.05
CA LEU A 198 -14.53 -14.39 14.84
C LEU A 198 -13.33 -15.14 15.44
N ASN A 199 -12.17 -14.52 15.49
CA ASN A 199 -10.96 -15.07 16.10
C ASN A 199 -10.86 -14.79 17.62
N ASN A 200 -11.87 -14.18 18.25
CA ASN A 200 -11.83 -13.74 19.64
C ASN A 200 -10.57 -12.92 19.97
N SER A 201 -10.12 -12.12 19.05
CA SER A 201 -8.89 -11.31 19.15
C SER A 201 -9.11 -10.05 19.98
N SER A 202 -8.12 -9.70 20.80
CA SER A 202 -8.12 -8.40 21.50
C SER A 202 -8.03 -7.19 20.58
N ALA A 203 -7.76 -7.39 19.28
CA ALA A 203 -7.83 -6.34 18.26
C ALA A 203 -9.27 -5.99 17.83
N ALA A 204 -10.26 -6.79 18.19
CA ALA A 204 -11.68 -6.53 17.84
C ALA A 204 -12.17 -5.19 18.37
N ALA A 205 -11.87 -4.85 19.64
CA ALA A 205 -12.31 -3.60 20.24
C ALA A 205 -11.67 -2.34 19.57
N PRO A 206 -10.35 -2.27 19.33
CA PRO A 206 -9.75 -1.20 18.52
C PRO A 206 -10.32 -1.10 17.10
N ALA A 207 -10.55 -2.22 16.42
CA ALA A 207 -11.16 -2.23 15.08
C ALA A 207 -12.59 -1.69 15.10
N ALA A 208 -13.40 -2.08 16.09
CA ALA A 208 -14.76 -1.56 16.29
C ALA A 208 -14.74 -0.05 16.55
N ALA A 209 -13.86 0.42 17.43
CA ALA A 209 -13.74 1.85 17.75
C ALA A 209 -13.38 2.66 16.49
N ARG A 210 -12.43 2.19 15.67
CA ARG A 210 -12.06 2.86 14.43
C ARG A 210 -13.19 2.82 13.38
N LEU A 211 -13.92 1.70 13.28
CA LEU A 211 -15.10 1.61 12.41
C LEU A 211 -16.17 2.62 12.81
N LEU A 212 -16.44 2.78 14.10
CA LEU A 212 -17.42 3.75 14.60
C LEU A 212 -17.00 5.20 14.33
N GLN A 213 -15.71 5.53 14.41
CA GLN A 213 -15.19 6.85 14.02
C GLN A 213 -15.47 7.18 12.55
N ASN A 214 -15.57 6.18 11.68
CA ASN A 214 -15.90 6.37 10.28
C ASN A 214 -17.38 6.73 10.04
N GLN A 215 -18.24 6.60 11.05
CA GLN A 215 -19.66 6.91 10.98
C GLN A 215 -20.00 8.30 11.57
N ALA A 216 -19.07 8.92 12.28
CA ALA A 216 -19.22 10.24 12.90
C ALA A 216 -18.75 11.36 11.97
#